data_81aec6fe9bb025e6690d28e2d7a092a8
#
_entry.id   81aec6fe9bb025e6690d28e2d7a092a8
#
_cell.length_a   1.000
_cell.length_b   1.000
_cell.length_c   1.000
_cell.angle_alpha   90.00
_cell.angle_beta   90.00
_cell.angle_gamma   90.00
#
_symmetry.space_group_name_H-M   'P 1'
#
loop_
_entity.id
_entity.type
_entity.pdbx_description
1 polymer ?
#
loop_
_entity_poly.entity_id
_entity_poly.type
_entity_poly.pdbx_seq_one_letter_code
_entity_poly.pdbx_strand_id
1 'polypeptide(L)'
;MKKNCMGVLFLAALGLLFTRMPLEPYTEGILVLLCINMIAAMGVSLLTGFTGIFTLGHAAYMAMGAYTTAILIMTYDISWFPALIAGGIMGSVLAWVIGVPTMKLTGDYYAIASLGLCEAIRLIIENWQSVTRGARGIPGIDPYTTIDVAVWSFVILALLMFNLIYSRWGRYFRACRDDSTAASLLGFNTPRIRLVSLLISAFYCGIAGALMGGYLSFIQPTMFDMMKSTELTSLVVFGGLGSMSGTLLATGIITLITELFRPISQYRMLIYGAVLVLVMVLRPEGLLGNREIWACLPGMKKSSPSSKEESR
;
A
#
# COMPACT_ATOMS: atom_id res chain seq x y z
N MET A 1 -0.74 2.46 -23.66
CA MET A 1 0.57 2.30 -23.04
C MET A 1 1.40 3.58 -23.00
N LYS A 2 1.68 4.28 -24.11
CA LYS A 2 2.56 5.47 -24.11
C LYS A 2 2.12 6.64 -23.21
N LYS A 3 0.82 6.89 -23.03
CA LYS A 3 0.32 8.04 -22.24
C LYS A 3 0.38 7.85 -20.72
N ASN A 4 0.28 6.61 -20.24
CA ASN A 4 0.33 6.31 -18.80
C ASN A 4 1.77 6.30 -18.27
N CYS A 5 2.73 5.93 -19.17
CA CYS A 5 4.15 6.08 -18.87
C CYS A 5 4.56 7.55 -18.63
N MET A 6 3.88 8.50 -19.30
CA MET A 6 4.17 9.92 -19.18
C MET A 6 3.86 10.48 -17.79
N GLY A 7 2.84 9.95 -17.10
CA GLY A 7 2.53 10.40 -15.76
C GLY A 7 3.42 9.84 -14.69
N VAL A 8 3.81 8.59 -14.83
CA VAL A 8 4.81 8.02 -13.92
C VAL A 8 6.17 8.64 -14.18
N LEU A 9 6.51 8.94 -15.44
CA LEU A 9 7.69 9.73 -15.79
C LEU A 9 7.64 11.15 -15.21
N PHE A 10 6.47 11.78 -15.17
CA PHE A 10 6.30 13.08 -14.52
C PHE A 10 6.49 12.99 -13.01
N LEU A 11 5.92 12.00 -12.35
CA LEU A 11 6.16 11.73 -10.92
C LEU A 11 7.63 11.37 -10.64
N ALA A 12 8.25 10.59 -11.54
CA ALA A 12 9.68 10.29 -11.46
C ALA A 12 10.54 11.54 -11.64
N ALA A 13 10.22 12.39 -12.63
CA ALA A 13 10.94 13.64 -12.86
C ALA A 13 10.76 14.62 -11.69
N LEU A 14 9.57 14.66 -11.10
CA LEU A 14 9.30 15.46 -9.90
C LEU A 14 10.10 14.93 -8.69
N GLY A 15 10.14 13.61 -8.49
CA GLY A 15 10.96 12.96 -7.47
C GLY A 15 12.45 13.25 -7.65
N LEU A 16 12.97 13.13 -8.88
CA LEU A 16 14.35 13.45 -9.22
C LEU A 16 14.70 14.94 -9.07
N LEU A 17 13.73 15.81 -9.29
CA LEU A 17 13.91 17.25 -9.05
C LEU A 17 14.08 17.52 -7.55
N PHE A 18 13.30 16.83 -6.71
CA PHE A 18 13.40 16.95 -5.25
C PHE A 18 14.70 16.35 -4.70
N THR A 19 15.25 15.28 -5.28
CA THR A 19 16.52 14.68 -4.83
C THR A 19 17.73 15.56 -5.14
N ARG A 20 17.64 16.49 -6.08
CA ARG A 20 18.73 17.40 -6.46
C ARG A 20 18.70 18.77 -5.76
N MET A 21 17.61 19.11 -5.10
CA MET A 21 17.56 20.34 -4.29
C MET A 21 18.21 20.08 -2.93
N PRO A 22 19.01 21.02 -2.41
CA PRO A 22 19.51 20.95 -1.03
C PRO A 22 18.27 21.15 -0.11
N LEU A 23 17.65 20.04 0.30
CA LEU A 23 16.52 20.05 1.20
C LEU A 23 17.02 20.03 2.64
N GLU A 24 16.29 20.67 3.53
CA GLU A 24 16.55 20.51 4.97
C GLU A 24 16.34 19.05 5.39
N PRO A 25 17.13 18.50 6.32
CA PRO A 25 17.01 17.08 6.76
C PRO A 25 15.60 16.69 7.21
N TYR A 26 14.82 17.65 7.68
CA TYR A 26 13.43 17.47 8.08
C TYR A 26 12.52 17.18 6.87
N THR A 27 12.64 17.97 5.81
CA THR A 27 11.85 17.79 4.59
C THR A 27 12.24 16.53 3.83
N GLU A 28 13.52 16.14 3.87
CA GLU A 28 13.98 14.84 3.38
C GLU A 28 13.26 13.68 4.06
N GLY A 29 13.19 13.72 5.39
CA GLY A 29 12.49 12.69 6.17
C GLY A 29 11.01 12.55 5.82
N ILE A 30 10.32 13.67 5.61
CA ILE A 30 8.91 13.66 5.19
C ILE A 30 8.76 13.01 3.82
N LEU A 31 9.63 13.32 2.87
CA LEU A 31 9.59 12.75 1.52
C LEU A 31 9.85 11.23 1.52
N VAL A 32 10.79 10.76 2.34
CA VAL A 32 11.05 9.32 2.50
C VAL A 32 9.82 8.60 3.06
N LEU A 33 9.23 9.12 4.13
CA LEU A 33 8.00 8.55 4.72
C LEU A 33 6.82 8.58 3.74
N LEU A 34 6.70 9.64 2.96
CA LEU A 34 5.69 9.77 1.92
C LEU A 34 5.86 8.69 0.85
N CYS A 35 7.07 8.46 0.35
CA CYS A 35 7.35 7.39 -0.61
C CYS A 35 7.02 6.01 -0.04
N ILE A 36 7.39 5.73 1.21
CA ILE A 36 7.11 4.46 1.89
C ILE A 36 5.59 4.23 2.02
N ASN A 37 4.85 5.24 2.48
CA ASN A 37 3.40 5.15 2.61
C ASN A 37 2.72 5.02 1.25
N MET A 38 3.22 5.68 0.20
CA MET A 38 2.71 5.53 -1.17
C MET A 38 2.92 4.11 -1.71
N ILE A 39 4.08 3.48 -1.45
CA ILE A 39 4.34 2.08 -1.85
C ILE A 39 3.36 1.15 -1.13
N ALA A 40 3.19 1.30 0.19
CA ALA A 40 2.24 0.50 0.95
C ALA A 40 0.80 0.70 0.45
N ALA A 41 0.36 1.95 0.28
CA ALA A 41 -0.97 2.28 -0.20
C ALA A 41 -1.25 1.73 -1.61
N MET A 42 -0.24 1.71 -2.52
CA MET A 42 -0.38 1.03 -3.83
C MET A 42 -0.67 -0.46 -3.67
N GLY A 43 0.03 -1.14 -2.75
CA GLY A 43 -0.23 -2.54 -2.45
C GLY A 43 -1.67 -2.76 -1.97
N VAL A 44 -2.11 -1.99 -0.97
CA VAL A 44 -3.47 -2.06 -0.43
C VAL A 44 -4.52 -1.74 -1.50
N SER A 45 -4.27 -0.71 -2.34
CA SER A 45 -5.17 -0.30 -3.42
C SER A 45 -5.40 -1.40 -4.45
N LEU A 46 -4.39 -2.20 -4.77
CA LEU A 46 -4.54 -3.34 -5.69
C LEU A 46 -5.56 -4.35 -5.16
N LEU A 47 -5.49 -4.70 -3.88
CA LEU A 47 -6.38 -5.69 -3.30
C LEU A 47 -7.76 -5.10 -3.00
N THR A 48 -7.83 -3.97 -2.31
CA THR A 48 -9.09 -3.36 -1.88
C THR A 48 -9.77 -2.61 -3.02
N GLY A 49 -9.02 -1.82 -3.77
CA GLY A 49 -9.56 -0.96 -4.83
C GLY A 49 -9.85 -1.68 -6.14
N PHE A 50 -8.91 -2.49 -6.62
CA PHE A 50 -9.03 -3.13 -7.94
C PHE A 50 -9.59 -4.55 -7.90
N THR A 51 -9.42 -5.30 -6.79
CA THR A 51 -9.94 -6.66 -6.65
C THR A 51 -11.22 -6.73 -5.82
N GLY A 52 -11.54 -5.66 -5.07
CA GLY A 52 -12.77 -5.55 -4.27
C GLY A 52 -12.74 -6.35 -2.97
N ILE A 53 -11.57 -6.70 -2.45
CA ILE A 53 -11.42 -7.43 -1.20
C ILE A 53 -10.99 -6.46 -0.12
N PHE A 54 -11.91 -6.12 0.77
CA PHE A 54 -11.60 -5.25 1.92
C PHE A 54 -10.78 -6.01 2.96
N THR A 55 -9.66 -5.44 3.39
CA THR A 55 -8.71 -6.09 4.30
C THR A 55 -8.09 -5.09 5.27
N LEU A 56 -7.83 -5.56 6.49
CA LEU A 56 -7.19 -4.81 7.56
C LEU A 56 -5.91 -5.52 8.06
N GLY A 57 -5.28 -6.35 7.22
CA GLY A 57 -4.14 -7.18 7.58
C GLY A 57 -2.78 -6.75 7.02
N HIS A 58 -2.71 -5.62 6.32
CA HIS A 58 -1.51 -5.25 5.56
C HIS A 58 -0.29 -4.89 6.43
N ALA A 59 -0.50 -4.42 7.65
CA ALA A 59 0.60 -4.13 8.58
C ALA A 59 1.40 -5.39 8.94
N ALA A 60 0.78 -6.57 8.96
CA ALA A 60 1.49 -7.84 9.16
C ALA A 60 2.50 -8.13 8.05
N TYR A 61 2.15 -7.85 6.79
CA TYR A 61 3.07 -8.03 5.66
C TYR A 61 4.20 -7.00 5.70
N MET A 62 3.92 -5.76 6.14
CA MET A 62 4.96 -4.76 6.41
C MET A 62 5.90 -5.22 7.51
N ALA A 63 5.37 -5.76 8.62
CA ALA A 63 6.18 -6.29 9.71
C ALA A 63 7.11 -7.39 9.21
N MET A 64 6.59 -8.39 8.49
CA MET A 64 7.41 -9.47 7.95
C MET A 64 8.53 -8.95 7.03
N GLY A 65 8.24 -7.98 6.18
CA GLY A 65 9.24 -7.34 5.33
C GLY A 65 10.31 -6.65 6.14
N ALA A 66 9.94 -5.82 7.12
CA ALA A 66 10.85 -5.07 7.97
C ALA A 66 11.79 -6.01 8.77
N TYR A 67 11.20 -6.98 9.47
CA TYR A 67 11.97 -7.92 10.30
C TYR A 67 12.88 -8.82 9.47
N THR A 68 12.41 -9.33 8.32
CA THR A 68 13.23 -10.15 7.42
C THR A 68 14.43 -9.38 6.92
N THR A 69 14.22 -8.16 6.45
CA THR A 69 15.31 -7.32 5.94
C THR A 69 16.30 -6.95 7.04
N ALA A 70 15.82 -6.58 8.23
CA ALA A 70 16.68 -6.26 9.37
C ALA A 70 17.55 -7.46 9.78
N ILE A 71 16.96 -8.66 9.87
CA ILE A 71 17.69 -9.88 10.23
C ILE A 71 18.73 -10.23 9.16
N LEU A 72 18.40 -10.13 7.87
CA LEU A 72 19.33 -10.43 6.78
C LEU A 72 20.54 -9.48 6.78
N ILE A 73 20.31 -8.21 7.03
CA ILE A 73 21.40 -7.23 7.07
C ILE A 73 22.25 -7.42 8.34
N MET A 74 21.62 -7.52 9.52
CA MET A 74 22.35 -7.54 10.78
C MET A 74 23.00 -8.88 11.14
N THR A 75 22.42 -10.00 10.69
CA THR A 75 22.91 -11.35 11.06
C THR A 75 23.75 -11.96 9.97
N TYR A 76 23.44 -11.70 8.71
CA TYR A 76 24.10 -12.32 7.56
C TYR A 76 24.94 -11.35 6.72
N ASP A 77 25.05 -10.08 7.12
CA ASP A 77 25.78 -9.02 6.40
C ASP A 77 25.43 -8.92 4.91
N ILE A 78 24.17 -9.25 4.56
CA ILE A 78 23.70 -9.18 3.18
C ILE A 78 23.48 -7.71 2.82
N SER A 79 23.90 -7.32 1.61
CA SER A 79 23.68 -5.95 1.14
C SER A 79 22.18 -5.59 1.13
N TRP A 80 21.88 -4.31 1.31
CA TRP A 80 20.50 -3.82 1.50
C TRP A 80 19.56 -4.16 0.33
N PHE A 81 20.05 -4.18 -0.92
CA PHE A 81 19.20 -4.39 -2.10
C PHE A 81 18.59 -5.80 -2.18
N PRO A 82 19.35 -6.92 -2.11
CA PRO A 82 18.76 -8.25 -2.06
C PRO A 82 17.96 -8.49 -0.78
N ALA A 83 18.35 -7.90 0.36
CA ALA A 83 17.59 -7.99 1.60
C ALA A 83 16.21 -7.33 1.48
N LEU A 84 16.10 -6.19 0.78
CA LEU A 84 14.84 -5.51 0.49
C LEU A 84 13.90 -6.37 -0.36
N ILE A 85 14.43 -7.01 -1.41
CA ILE A 85 13.64 -7.93 -2.25
C ILE A 85 13.20 -9.15 -1.45
N ALA A 86 14.08 -9.71 -0.62
CA ALA A 86 13.76 -10.82 0.25
C ALA A 86 12.65 -10.47 1.26
N GLY A 87 12.67 -9.25 1.80
CA GLY A 87 11.59 -8.73 2.66
C GLY A 87 10.23 -8.70 1.94
N GLY A 88 10.20 -8.24 0.69
CA GLY A 88 8.99 -8.27 -0.15
C GLY A 88 8.50 -9.70 -0.42
N ILE A 89 9.43 -10.61 -0.75
CA ILE A 89 9.11 -12.03 -0.99
C ILE A 89 8.56 -12.69 0.28
N MET A 90 9.18 -12.44 1.45
CA MET A 90 8.68 -12.98 2.73
C MET A 90 7.29 -12.47 3.07
N GLY A 91 6.99 -11.19 2.81
CA GLY A 91 5.63 -10.67 2.89
C GLY A 91 4.65 -11.45 2.02
N SER A 92 5.04 -11.76 0.77
CA SER A 92 4.22 -12.58 -0.15
C SER A 92 4.09 -14.03 0.32
N VAL A 93 5.14 -14.64 0.85
CA VAL A 93 5.09 -16.01 1.39
C VAL A 93 4.11 -16.07 2.56
N LEU A 94 4.18 -15.11 3.48
CA LEU A 94 3.22 -15.01 4.56
C LEU A 94 1.79 -14.87 4.02
N ALA A 95 1.59 -13.99 3.04
CA ALA A 95 0.30 -13.79 2.39
C ALA A 95 -0.20 -15.06 1.69
N TRP A 96 0.68 -15.89 1.15
CA TRP A 96 0.31 -17.18 0.57
C TRP A 96 -0.18 -18.16 1.64
N VAL A 97 0.58 -18.30 2.73
CA VAL A 97 0.21 -19.20 3.85
C VAL A 97 -1.15 -18.82 4.42
N ILE A 98 -1.39 -17.53 4.64
CA ILE A 98 -2.63 -17.02 5.19
C ILE A 98 -3.75 -16.99 4.15
N GLY A 99 -3.43 -16.59 2.93
CA GLY A 99 -4.40 -16.37 1.86
C GLY A 99 -5.10 -17.64 1.43
N VAL A 100 -4.39 -18.77 1.34
CA VAL A 100 -4.99 -20.04 0.90
C VAL A 100 -6.22 -20.43 1.74
N PRO A 101 -6.17 -20.44 3.09
CA PRO A 101 -7.36 -20.73 3.90
C PRO A 101 -8.38 -19.60 3.91
N THR A 102 -7.94 -18.33 3.89
CA THR A 102 -8.83 -17.17 4.09
C THR A 102 -9.55 -16.72 2.83
N MET A 103 -9.07 -17.06 1.62
CA MET A 103 -9.74 -16.72 0.36
C MET A 103 -11.13 -17.39 0.18
N LYS A 104 -11.48 -18.34 1.04
CA LYS A 104 -12.83 -18.93 1.10
C LYS A 104 -13.84 -18.00 1.79
N LEU A 105 -13.35 -17.06 2.59
CA LEU A 105 -14.19 -16.07 3.26
C LEU A 105 -14.58 -14.96 2.30
N THR A 106 -15.78 -14.43 2.44
CA THR A 106 -16.32 -13.37 1.58
C THR A 106 -16.76 -12.17 2.40
N GLY A 107 -16.67 -10.98 1.79
CA GLY A 107 -17.15 -9.75 2.41
C GLY A 107 -16.44 -9.42 3.74
N ASP A 108 -17.22 -9.02 4.74
CA ASP A 108 -16.74 -8.54 6.04
C ASP A 108 -16.03 -9.61 6.86
N TYR A 109 -16.38 -10.90 6.64
CA TYR A 109 -15.69 -12.01 7.32
C TYR A 109 -14.20 -12.08 6.97
N TYR A 110 -13.85 -11.74 5.72
CA TYR A 110 -12.45 -11.65 5.32
C TYR A 110 -11.73 -10.50 6.02
N ALA A 111 -12.38 -9.35 6.15
CA ALA A 111 -11.81 -8.17 6.82
C ALA A 111 -11.52 -8.48 8.30
N ILE A 112 -12.47 -9.10 9.01
CA ILE A 112 -12.30 -9.47 10.41
C ILE A 112 -11.19 -10.53 10.57
N ALA A 113 -11.19 -11.55 9.72
CA ALA A 113 -10.14 -12.57 9.74
C ALA A 113 -8.75 -12.00 9.46
N SER A 114 -8.63 -11.08 8.48
CA SER A 114 -7.36 -10.44 8.15
C SER A 114 -6.84 -9.55 9.28
N LEU A 115 -7.73 -8.89 10.01
CA LEU A 115 -7.39 -8.11 11.19
C LEU A 115 -6.89 -9.01 12.33
N GLY A 116 -7.62 -10.09 12.64
CA GLY A 116 -7.20 -11.06 13.66
C GLY A 116 -5.86 -11.70 13.34
N LEU A 117 -5.61 -12.01 12.07
CA LEU A 117 -4.32 -12.54 11.61
C LEU A 117 -3.19 -11.50 11.72
N CYS A 118 -3.47 -10.24 11.43
CA CYS A 118 -2.49 -9.16 11.63
C CYS A 118 -2.01 -9.12 13.08
N GLU A 119 -2.97 -9.13 14.01
CA GLU A 119 -2.67 -9.08 15.43
C GLU A 119 -1.97 -10.36 15.92
N ALA A 120 -2.37 -11.53 15.41
CA ALA A 120 -1.71 -12.78 15.72
C ALA A 120 -0.23 -12.78 15.29
N ILE A 121 0.07 -12.27 14.08
CA ILE A 121 1.45 -12.17 13.59
C ILE A 121 2.25 -11.18 14.43
N ARG A 122 1.67 -10.02 14.77
CA ARG A 122 2.30 -9.05 15.67
C ARG A 122 2.67 -9.72 17.00
N LEU A 123 1.75 -10.46 17.61
CA LEU A 123 1.99 -11.17 18.86
C LEU A 123 3.04 -12.28 18.72
N ILE A 124 3.07 -13.01 17.60
CA ILE A 124 4.11 -14.00 17.32
C ILE A 124 5.48 -13.32 17.28
N ILE A 125 5.60 -12.21 16.55
CA ILE A 125 6.85 -11.43 16.46
C ILE A 125 7.24 -10.92 17.86
N GLU A 126 6.29 -10.41 18.64
CA GLU A 126 6.52 -9.88 19.98
C GLU A 126 6.99 -10.95 20.98
N ASN A 127 6.53 -12.19 20.83
CA ASN A 127 6.91 -13.29 21.74
C ASN A 127 8.15 -14.07 21.26
N TRP A 128 8.61 -13.90 20.04
CA TRP A 128 9.75 -14.63 19.48
C TRP A 128 11.09 -13.98 19.83
N GLN A 129 11.48 -14.06 21.12
CA GLN A 129 12.66 -13.37 21.64
C GLN A 129 13.98 -13.75 20.96
N SER A 130 14.13 -15.01 20.55
CA SER A 130 15.40 -15.52 19.98
C SER A 130 15.72 -14.94 18.60
N VAL A 131 14.72 -14.55 17.80
CA VAL A 131 14.90 -14.07 16.41
C VAL A 131 14.61 -12.59 16.28
N THR A 132 13.50 -12.13 16.87
CA THR A 132 13.00 -10.75 16.72
C THR A 132 13.37 -9.84 17.89
N ARG A 133 14.02 -10.36 18.92
CA ARG A 133 14.27 -9.71 20.23
C ARG A 133 12.98 -9.33 20.98
N GLY A 134 11.85 -9.87 20.51
CA GLY A 134 10.54 -9.71 21.15
C GLY A 134 10.03 -8.27 21.19
N ALA A 135 9.37 -7.89 22.27
CA ALA A 135 8.78 -6.56 22.45
C ALA A 135 9.80 -5.39 22.39
N ARG A 136 11.09 -5.67 22.65
CA ARG A 136 12.16 -4.65 22.60
C ARG A 136 12.46 -4.19 21.17
N GLY A 137 12.12 -5.01 20.18
CA GLY A 137 12.44 -4.73 18.79
C GLY A 137 13.92 -4.85 18.44
N ILE A 138 14.28 -4.53 17.21
CA ILE A 138 15.63 -4.59 16.68
C ILE A 138 16.15 -3.16 16.50
N PRO A 139 17.06 -2.68 17.36
CA PRO A 139 17.75 -1.40 17.19
C PRO A 139 19.04 -1.56 16.40
N GLY A 140 19.54 -0.46 15.84
CA GLY A 140 20.85 -0.41 15.22
C GLY A 140 20.90 -0.97 13.81
N ILE A 141 19.79 -0.91 13.07
CA ILE A 141 19.73 -1.24 11.65
C ILE A 141 20.49 -0.13 10.89
N ASP A 142 21.41 -0.52 10.00
CA ASP A 142 22.12 0.44 9.17
C ASP A 142 21.13 1.29 8.36
N PRO A 143 21.29 2.62 8.33
CA PRO A 143 20.39 3.53 7.62
C PRO A 143 20.67 3.47 6.12
N TYR A 144 20.13 2.46 5.43
CA TYR A 144 20.27 2.31 3.98
C TYR A 144 19.19 3.05 3.19
N THR A 145 18.09 3.44 3.83
CA THR A 145 16.97 4.10 3.16
C THR A 145 17.22 5.61 3.09
N THR A 146 18.02 6.02 2.11
CA THR A 146 18.18 7.43 1.73
C THR A 146 17.02 7.89 0.87
N ILE A 147 16.89 9.22 0.65
CA ILE A 147 15.87 9.80 -0.23
C ILE A 147 15.94 9.19 -1.65
N ASP A 148 17.16 8.99 -2.17
CA ASP A 148 17.36 8.40 -3.50
C ASP A 148 16.80 6.98 -3.56
N VAL A 149 17.13 6.14 -2.55
CA VAL A 149 16.62 4.75 -2.49
C VAL A 149 15.11 4.73 -2.37
N ALA A 150 14.51 5.58 -1.55
CA ALA A 150 13.06 5.65 -1.38
C ALA A 150 12.36 6.10 -2.68
N VAL A 151 12.84 7.16 -3.33
CA VAL A 151 12.27 7.69 -4.59
C VAL A 151 12.43 6.69 -5.73
N TRP A 152 13.62 6.10 -5.93
CA TRP A 152 13.81 5.11 -6.99
C TRP A 152 12.96 3.84 -6.77
N SER A 153 12.89 3.36 -5.53
CA SER A 153 12.01 2.23 -5.18
C SER A 153 10.55 2.55 -5.47
N PHE A 154 10.08 3.74 -5.09
CA PHE A 154 8.71 4.19 -5.40
C PHE A 154 8.46 4.25 -6.91
N VAL A 155 9.36 4.87 -7.68
CA VAL A 155 9.22 5.01 -9.13
C VAL A 155 9.16 3.65 -9.83
N ILE A 156 10.08 2.74 -9.50
CA ILE A 156 10.13 1.39 -10.09
C ILE A 156 8.85 0.62 -9.76
N LEU A 157 8.43 0.61 -8.49
CA LEU A 157 7.24 -0.08 -8.05
C LEU A 157 5.96 0.54 -8.62
N ALA A 158 5.89 1.87 -8.73
CA ALA A 158 4.76 2.54 -9.37
C ALA A 158 4.66 2.18 -10.85
N LEU A 159 5.78 2.16 -11.60
CA LEU A 159 5.81 1.71 -13.00
C LEU A 159 5.32 0.27 -13.15
N LEU A 160 5.80 -0.64 -12.29
CA LEU A 160 5.37 -2.03 -12.30
C LEU A 160 3.86 -2.17 -12.00
N MET A 161 3.36 -1.43 -10.99
CA MET A 161 1.95 -1.46 -10.61
C MET A 161 1.06 -0.91 -11.73
N PHE A 162 1.40 0.24 -12.31
CA PHE A 162 0.64 0.79 -13.44
C PHE A 162 0.63 -0.18 -14.62
N ASN A 163 1.77 -0.79 -14.96
CA ASN A 163 1.81 -1.78 -16.03
C ASN A 163 0.93 -3.01 -15.73
N LEU A 164 0.91 -3.46 -14.47
CA LEU A 164 0.06 -4.56 -14.01
C LEU A 164 -1.43 -4.22 -14.15
N ILE A 165 -1.87 -3.05 -13.69
CA ILE A 165 -3.27 -2.63 -13.70
C ILE A 165 -3.81 -2.48 -15.13
N TYR A 166 -2.97 -2.04 -16.07
CA TYR A 166 -3.35 -1.91 -17.48
C TYR A 166 -3.11 -3.17 -18.32
N SER A 167 -2.55 -4.23 -17.72
CA SER A 167 -2.33 -5.53 -18.34
C SER A 167 -3.62 -6.38 -18.41
N ARG A 168 -3.49 -7.62 -18.86
CA ARG A 168 -4.56 -8.62 -18.81
C ARG A 168 -4.99 -8.92 -17.37
N TRP A 169 -4.04 -8.96 -16.43
CA TRP A 169 -4.31 -9.19 -15.02
C TRP A 169 -5.19 -8.11 -14.39
N GLY A 170 -4.94 -6.85 -14.70
CA GLY A 170 -5.79 -5.75 -14.19
C GLY A 170 -7.24 -5.82 -14.67
N ARG A 171 -7.50 -6.42 -15.84
CA ARG A 171 -8.88 -6.70 -16.30
C ARG A 171 -9.52 -7.83 -15.49
N TYR A 172 -8.75 -8.87 -15.16
CA TYR A 172 -9.23 -9.98 -14.33
C TYR A 172 -9.55 -9.51 -12.90
N PHE A 173 -8.72 -8.65 -12.32
CA PHE A 173 -8.97 -8.07 -11.00
C PHE A 173 -10.29 -7.29 -10.98
N ARG A 174 -10.50 -6.39 -11.96
CA ARG A 174 -11.74 -5.61 -12.08
C ARG A 174 -12.97 -6.49 -12.32
N ALA A 175 -12.88 -7.50 -13.16
CA ALA A 175 -13.97 -8.45 -13.38
C ALA A 175 -14.37 -9.17 -12.08
N CYS A 176 -13.38 -9.59 -11.27
CA CYS A 176 -13.66 -10.19 -9.96
C CYS A 176 -14.24 -9.20 -8.95
N ARG A 177 -13.91 -7.90 -9.05
CA ARG A 177 -14.46 -6.85 -8.22
C ARG A 177 -15.91 -6.55 -8.55
N ASP A 178 -16.23 -6.44 -9.84
CA ASP A 178 -17.53 -6.02 -10.30
C ASP A 178 -18.59 -7.13 -10.04
N ASP A 179 -18.32 -8.37 -10.41
CA ASP A 179 -19.13 -9.54 -10.04
C ASP A 179 -18.29 -10.82 -10.08
N SER A 180 -17.98 -11.36 -8.92
CA SER A 180 -17.19 -12.60 -8.79
C SER A 180 -17.94 -13.84 -9.28
N THR A 181 -19.29 -13.84 -9.23
CA THR A 181 -20.12 -14.95 -9.68
C THR A 181 -20.18 -14.98 -11.21
N ALA A 182 -20.47 -13.85 -11.83
CA ALA A 182 -20.44 -13.71 -13.29
C ALA A 182 -19.05 -14.03 -13.86
N ALA A 183 -17.97 -13.56 -13.20
CA ALA A 183 -16.60 -13.88 -13.59
C ALA A 183 -16.34 -15.40 -13.55
N SER A 184 -16.84 -16.11 -12.55
CA SER A 184 -16.69 -17.56 -12.45
C SER A 184 -17.45 -18.31 -13.55
N LEU A 185 -18.64 -17.84 -13.93
CA LEU A 185 -19.43 -18.41 -15.04
C LEU A 185 -18.74 -18.22 -16.40
N LEU A 186 -17.94 -17.16 -16.56
CA LEU A 186 -17.10 -16.93 -17.74
C LEU A 186 -15.81 -17.77 -17.74
N GLY A 187 -15.63 -18.67 -16.76
CA GLY A 187 -14.49 -19.58 -16.67
C GLY A 187 -13.27 -19.00 -15.95
N PHE A 188 -13.37 -17.83 -15.31
CA PHE A 188 -12.27 -17.28 -14.51
C PHE A 188 -12.18 -17.97 -13.15
N ASN A 189 -10.98 -18.40 -12.78
CA ASN A 189 -10.72 -18.95 -11.44
C ASN A 189 -10.58 -17.80 -10.43
N THR A 190 -11.73 -17.32 -9.89
CA THR A 190 -11.78 -16.15 -9.00
C THR A 190 -10.94 -16.32 -7.73
N PRO A 191 -10.86 -17.48 -7.05
CA PRO A 191 -9.97 -17.66 -5.90
C PRO A 191 -8.49 -17.48 -6.25
N ARG A 192 -8.04 -17.97 -7.40
CA ARG A 192 -6.65 -17.80 -7.85
C ARG A 192 -6.34 -16.33 -8.16
N ILE A 193 -7.26 -15.63 -8.82
CA ILE A 193 -7.10 -14.21 -9.16
C ILE A 193 -7.00 -13.39 -7.87
N ARG A 194 -7.84 -13.65 -6.89
CA ARG A 194 -7.82 -13.01 -5.56
C ARG A 194 -6.51 -13.30 -4.82
N LEU A 195 -6.05 -14.56 -4.83
CA LEU A 195 -4.79 -14.93 -4.20
C LEU A 195 -3.59 -14.22 -4.85
N VAL A 196 -3.52 -14.16 -6.18
CA VAL A 196 -2.45 -13.44 -6.89
C VAL A 196 -2.45 -11.95 -6.54
N SER A 197 -3.63 -11.30 -6.46
CA SER A 197 -3.70 -9.90 -6.05
C SER A 197 -3.21 -9.69 -4.62
N LEU A 198 -3.52 -10.62 -3.70
CA LEU A 198 -3.05 -10.60 -2.32
C LEU A 198 -1.52 -10.74 -2.24
N LEU A 199 -0.93 -11.68 -3.00
CA LEU A 199 0.52 -11.89 -3.03
C LEU A 199 1.28 -10.65 -3.50
N ILE A 200 0.80 -10.01 -4.57
CA ILE A 200 1.41 -8.79 -5.09
C ILE A 200 1.22 -7.64 -4.09
N SER A 201 0.04 -7.48 -3.51
CA SER A 201 -0.25 -6.49 -2.47
C SER A 201 0.70 -6.63 -1.28
N ALA A 202 0.87 -7.85 -0.77
CA ALA A 202 1.77 -8.17 0.34
C ALA A 202 3.25 -7.92 -0.01
N PHE A 203 3.67 -8.17 -1.26
CA PHE A 203 5.01 -7.85 -1.74
C PHE A 203 5.31 -6.36 -1.61
N TYR A 204 4.39 -5.50 -2.05
CA TYR A 204 4.53 -4.05 -1.94
C TYR A 204 4.58 -3.60 -0.48
N CYS A 205 3.71 -4.14 0.36
CA CYS A 205 3.72 -3.84 1.79
C CYS A 205 5.01 -4.33 2.46
N GLY A 206 5.53 -5.52 2.08
CA GLY A 206 6.80 -6.03 2.56
C GLY A 206 7.98 -5.13 2.23
N ILE A 207 8.06 -4.63 0.98
CA ILE A 207 9.08 -3.65 0.58
C ILE A 207 8.92 -2.34 1.36
N ALA A 208 7.70 -1.84 1.52
CA ALA A 208 7.45 -0.63 2.29
C ALA A 208 7.90 -0.78 3.75
N GLY A 209 7.64 -1.94 4.36
CA GLY A 209 8.12 -2.26 5.70
C GLY A 209 9.64 -2.34 5.79
N ALA A 210 10.29 -2.97 4.81
CA ALA A 210 11.74 -3.03 4.71
C ALA A 210 12.36 -1.63 4.63
N LEU A 211 11.86 -0.76 3.76
CA LEU A 211 12.31 0.63 3.65
C LEU A 211 12.07 1.42 4.94
N MET A 212 10.95 1.18 5.63
CA MET A 212 10.65 1.82 6.90
C MET A 212 11.68 1.44 7.99
N GLY A 213 12.08 0.16 8.05
CA GLY A 213 13.11 -0.32 8.97
C GLY A 213 14.48 0.34 8.74
N GLY A 214 14.90 0.46 7.47
CA GLY A 214 16.14 1.13 7.10
C GLY A 214 16.12 2.64 7.29
N TYR A 215 14.95 3.28 7.23
CA TYR A 215 14.81 4.71 7.49
C TYR A 215 14.86 5.04 8.99
N LEU A 216 14.10 4.29 9.81
CA LEU A 216 14.02 4.55 11.25
C LEU A 216 15.23 3.99 12.02
N SER A 217 16.03 3.10 11.41
CA SER A 217 17.14 2.36 12.06
C SER A 217 16.72 1.58 13.31
N PHE A 218 15.42 1.41 13.48
CA PHE A 218 14.79 0.74 14.60
C PHE A 218 13.42 0.21 14.19
N ILE A 219 13.10 -1.04 14.57
CA ILE A 219 11.79 -1.64 14.37
C ILE A 219 11.30 -2.31 15.64
N GLN A 220 10.03 -2.12 15.94
CA GLN A 220 9.35 -2.79 17.06
C GLN A 220 7.97 -3.30 16.60
N PRO A 221 7.43 -4.38 17.23
CA PRO A 221 6.16 -4.97 16.80
C PRO A 221 4.98 -4.00 16.86
N THR A 222 4.97 -3.08 17.81
CA THR A 222 3.90 -2.08 18.01
C THR A 222 3.78 -1.06 16.88
N MET A 223 4.80 -0.92 16.03
CA MET A 223 4.72 -0.06 14.83
C MET A 223 3.82 -0.64 13.73
N PHE A 224 3.55 -1.95 13.79
CA PHE A 224 2.79 -2.72 12.80
C PHE A 224 1.50 -3.27 13.39
N ASP A 225 0.83 -2.45 14.16
CA ASP A 225 -0.43 -2.79 14.83
C ASP A 225 -1.65 -2.64 13.90
N MET A 226 -2.82 -2.91 14.45
CA MET A 226 -4.11 -2.73 13.79
C MET A 226 -4.31 -1.28 13.33
N MET A 227 -3.81 -0.28 14.08
CA MET A 227 -3.93 1.13 13.73
C MET A 227 -3.22 1.43 12.43
N LYS A 228 -1.99 0.92 12.24
CA LYS A 228 -1.23 1.08 11.00
C LYS A 228 -1.94 0.44 9.81
N SER A 229 -2.52 -0.73 10.01
CA SER A 229 -3.28 -1.41 8.95
C SER A 229 -4.54 -0.63 8.55
N THR A 230 -5.26 -0.09 9.54
CA THR A 230 -6.45 0.74 9.31
C THR A 230 -6.08 2.07 8.64
N GLU A 231 -4.96 2.69 9.04
CA GLU A 231 -4.43 3.90 8.39
C GLU A 231 -4.22 3.66 6.89
N LEU A 232 -3.50 2.60 6.52
CA LEU A 232 -3.23 2.28 5.12
C LEU A 232 -4.50 2.02 4.31
N THR A 233 -5.46 1.29 4.88
CA THR A 233 -6.74 1.02 4.21
C THR A 233 -7.56 2.30 4.06
N SER A 234 -7.55 3.16 5.07
CA SER A 234 -8.23 4.46 5.02
C SER A 234 -7.67 5.38 3.93
N LEU A 235 -6.33 5.38 3.72
CA LEU A 235 -5.70 6.14 2.63
C LEU A 235 -6.24 5.73 1.25
N VAL A 236 -6.48 4.43 1.05
CA VAL A 236 -7.03 3.89 -0.20
C VAL A 236 -8.50 4.26 -0.39
N VAL A 237 -9.30 4.12 0.66
CA VAL A 237 -10.72 4.49 0.62
C VAL A 237 -10.88 5.99 0.37
N PHE A 238 -10.06 6.80 1.03
CA PHE A 238 -10.01 8.25 0.85
C PHE A 238 -9.62 8.66 -0.59
N GLY A 239 -8.66 7.94 -1.19
CA GLY A 239 -8.23 8.18 -2.57
C GLY A 239 -9.29 7.85 -3.61
N GLY A 240 -10.16 6.91 -3.28
CA GLY A 240 -11.20 6.36 -4.15
C GLY A 240 -10.89 4.94 -4.60
N LEU A 241 -11.83 4.04 -4.33
CA LEU A 241 -11.70 2.63 -4.67
C LEU A 241 -11.62 2.44 -6.19
N GLY A 242 -10.48 1.93 -6.67
CA GLY A 242 -10.24 1.65 -8.10
C GLY A 242 -9.54 2.77 -8.87
N SER A 243 -9.08 3.82 -8.18
CA SER A 243 -8.22 4.86 -8.75
C SER A 243 -6.85 4.84 -8.10
N MET A 244 -5.80 4.46 -8.88
CA MET A 244 -4.43 4.44 -8.38
C MET A 244 -3.89 5.85 -8.15
N SER A 245 -4.17 6.75 -9.10
CA SER A 245 -3.78 8.15 -8.98
C SER A 245 -4.48 8.84 -7.80
N GLY A 246 -5.74 8.47 -7.52
CA GLY A 246 -6.48 8.92 -6.34
C GLY A 246 -5.82 8.48 -5.04
N THR A 247 -5.44 7.23 -4.94
CA THR A 247 -4.73 6.68 -3.77
C THR A 247 -3.41 7.40 -3.52
N LEU A 248 -2.60 7.64 -4.56
CA LEU A 248 -1.32 8.36 -4.43
C LEU A 248 -1.52 9.79 -3.97
N LEU A 249 -2.48 10.53 -4.54
CA LEU A 249 -2.80 11.89 -4.11
C LEU A 249 -3.30 11.92 -2.66
N ALA A 250 -4.22 11.03 -2.31
CA ALA A 250 -4.75 10.94 -0.95
C ALA A 250 -3.64 10.66 0.06
N THR A 251 -2.76 9.71 -0.25
CA THR A 251 -1.60 9.41 0.59
C THR A 251 -0.71 10.63 0.75
N GLY A 252 -0.43 11.35 -0.34
CA GLY A 252 0.34 12.59 -0.29
C GLY A 252 -0.30 13.66 0.61
N ILE A 253 -1.57 13.95 0.39
CA ILE A 253 -2.31 14.96 1.15
C ILE A 253 -2.35 14.60 2.63
N ILE A 254 -2.72 13.36 2.97
CA ILE A 254 -2.84 12.94 4.37
C ILE A 254 -1.48 12.90 5.06
N THR A 255 -0.42 12.41 4.41
CA THR A 255 0.92 12.40 4.99
C THR A 255 1.40 13.84 5.27
N LEU A 256 1.17 14.77 4.35
CA LEU A 256 1.52 16.19 4.55
C LEU A 256 0.69 16.84 5.66
N ILE A 257 -0.62 16.59 5.71
CA ILE A 257 -1.49 17.09 6.78
C ILE A 257 -1.02 16.55 8.13
N THR A 258 -0.77 15.26 8.23
CA THR A 258 -0.33 14.63 9.49
C THR A 258 1.00 15.21 9.98
N GLU A 259 1.89 15.58 9.07
CA GLU A 259 3.17 16.20 9.42
C GLU A 259 3.03 17.67 9.79
N LEU A 260 2.15 18.42 9.11
CA LEU A 260 1.86 19.82 9.45
C LEU A 260 1.30 19.96 10.87
N PHE A 261 0.51 18.99 11.33
CA PHE A 261 -0.05 18.96 12.68
C PHE A 261 0.84 18.25 13.72
N ARG A 262 2.08 17.91 13.39
CA ARG A 262 3.05 17.33 14.31
C ARG A 262 3.29 18.12 15.60
N PRO A 263 3.31 19.47 15.59
CA PRO A 263 3.45 20.24 16.82
C PRO A 263 2.32 19.99 17.84
N ILE A 264 1.14 19.52 17.36
CA ILE A 264 -0.07 19.26 18.15
C ILE A 264 -0.28 17.74 18.23
N SER A 265 0.76 17.00 18.62
CA SER A 265 0.78 15.53 18.59
C SER A 265 -0.37 14.85 19.34
N GLN A 266 -0.89 15.46 20.41
CA GLN A 266 -2.00 14.94 21.22
C GLN A 266 -3.32 14.85 20.42
N TYR A 267 -3.54 15.74 19.45
CA TYR A 267 -4.77 15.78 18.63
C TYR A 267 -4.60 15.16 17.25
N ARG A 268 -3.42 14.63 16.93
CA ARG A 268 -3.10 14.07 15.60
C ARG A 268 -4.11 13.00 15.17
N MET A 269 -4.45 12.08 16.06
CA MET A 269 -5.45 11.02 15.80
C MET A 269 -6.84 11.58 15.58
N LEU A 270 -7.23 12.59 16.38
CA LEU A 270 -8.54 13.24 16.27
C LEU A 270 -8.64 14.00 14.95
N ILE A 271 -7.61 14.77 14.59
CA ILE A 271 -7.56 15.50 13.32
C ILE A 271 -7.62 14.55 12.13
N TYR A 272 -6.84 13.44 12.17
CA TYR A 272 -6.87 12.43 11.14
C TYR A 272 -8.27 11.83 10.96
N GLY A 273 -8.93 11.44 12.06
CA GLY A 273 -10.30 10.92 12.04
C GLY A 273 -11.31 11.96 11.54
N ALA A 274 -11.20 13.21 11.98
CA ALA A 274 -12.08 14.30 11.55
C ALA A 274 -11.95 14.60 10.05
N VAL A 275 -10.73 14.68 9.53
CA VAL A 275 -10.46 14.86 8.09
C VAL A 275 -11.03 13.69 7.28
N LEU A 276 -10.87 12.46 7.76
CA LEU A 276 -11.40 11.27 7.11
C LEU A 276 -12.92 11.29 7.03
N VAL A 277 -13.61 11.59 8.16
CA VAL A 277 -15.07 11.71 8.20
C VAL A 277 -15.54 12.85 7.28
N LEU A 278 -14.91 14.01 7.34
CA LEU A 278 -15.28 15.17 6.53
C LEU A 278 -15.23 14.84 5.04
N VAL A 279 -14.18 14.16 4.58
CA VAL A 279 -14.07 13.83 3.16
C VAL A 279 -15.05 12.73 2.76
N MET A 280 -15.29 11.72 3.59
CA MET A 280 -16.31 10.70 3.32
C MET A 280 -17.73 11.29 3.25
N VAL A 281 -18.05 12.28 4.09
CA VAL A 281 -19.34 12.98 4.04
C VAL A 281 -19.47 13.86 2.80
N LEU A 282 -18.41 14.58 2.43
CA LEU A 282 -18.42 15.46 1.27
C LEU A 282 -18.31 14.72 -0.08
N ARG A 283 -17.56 13.61 -0.11
CA ARG A 283 -17.32 12.79 -1.30
C ARG A 283 -17.27 11.31 -0.95
N PRO A 284 -18.42 10.62 -0.91
CA PRO A 284 -18.48 9.19 -0.56
C PRO A 284 -17.74 8.28 -1.56
N GLU A 285 -17.52 8.75 -2.79
CA GLU A 285 -16.73 8.03 -3.81
C GLU A 285 -15.21 8.18 -3.64
N GLY A 286 -14.73 8.97 -2.68
CA GLY A 286 -13.34 9.37 -2.50
C GLY A 286 -12.93 10.56 -3.38
N LEU A 287 -11.66 10.98 -3.30
CA LEU A 287 -11.17 12.20 -3.98
C LEU A 287 -11.36 12.16 -5.50
N LEU A 288 -11.03 11.05 -6.15
CA LEU A 288 -11.13 10.87 -7.60
C LEU A 288 -12.20 9.85 -8.02
N GLY A 289 -12.87 9.21 -7.05
CA GLY A 289 -13.83 8.15 -7.32
C GLY A 289 -13.19 7.00 -8.11
N ASN A 290 -13.89 6.52 -9.13
CA ASN A 290 -13.39 5.44 -10.01
C ASN A 290 -12.66 5.98 -11.27
N ARG A 291 -12.29 7.29 -11.28
CA ARG A 291 -11.64 7.94 -12.43
C ARG A 291 -10.16 8.15 -12.16
N GLU A 292 -9.33 7.80 -13.12
CA GLU A 292 -7.91 8.14 -13.09
C GLU A 292 -7.71 9.61 -13.54
N ILE A 293 -6.73 10.31 -12.97
CA ILE A 293 -6.41 11.73 -13.29
C ILE A 293 -6.26 11.93 -14.78
N TRP A 294 -5.70 10.94 -15.48
CA TRP A 294 -5.49 10.98 -16.94
C TRP A 294 -6.80 11.02 -17.74
N ALA A 295 -7.91 10.59 -17.16
CA ALA A 295 -9.24 10.66 -17.79
C ALA A 295 -9.89 12.05 -17.60
N CYS A 296 -9.39 12.87 -16.68
CA CYS A 296 -9.87 14.23 -16.40
C CYS A 296 -9.17 15.30 -17.23
N LEU A 297 -8.05 15.00 -17.91
CA LEU A 297 -7.37 15.97 -18.78
C LEU A 297 -8.22 16.27 -20.02
N PRO A 298 -8.48 17.58 -20.32
CA PRO A 298 -9.30 17.97 -21.47
C PRO A 298 -8.65 17.48 -22.76
N GLY A 299 -9.33 16.58 -23.47
CA GLY A 299 -8.89 15.98 -24.73
C GLY A 299 -9.17 14.49 -24.88
N MET A 300 -9.68 13.81 -23.86
CA MET A 300 -10.03 12.38 -23.89
C MET A 300 -11.46 12.12 -23.40
N LYS A 301 -12.46 12.61 -24.14
CA LYS A 301 -13.82 12.08 -24.03
C LYS A 301 -13.82 10.62 -24.54
N LYS A 302 -13.71 9.63 -23.66
CA LYS A 302 -14.23 8.30 -23.95
C LYS A 302 -15.73 8.33 -23.70
N SER A 303 -16.48 7.98 -24.74
CA SER A 303 -17.91 7.76 -24.73
C SER A 303 -18.32 6.93 -23.50
N SER A 304 -19.04 7.56 -22.56
CA SER A 304 -19.86 6.86 -21.59
C SER A 304 -20.93 6.08 -22.38
N PRO A 305 -21.26 4.84 -22.03
CA PRO A 305 -22.51 4.25 -22.43
C PRO A 305 -23.63 5.13 -21.84
N SER A 306 -24.51 5.57 -22.70
CA SER A 306 -25.64 6.43 -22.38
C SER A 306 -26.49 5.82 -21.25
N SER A 307 -26.69 6.58 -20.19
CA SER A 307 -27.84 6.48 -19.31
C SER A 307 -29.13 6.76 -20.12
N LYS A 308 -29.61 5.75 -20.84
CA LYS A 308 -30.94 5.71 -21.47
C LYS A 308 -31.50 4.32 -21.23
N GLU A 309 -31.95 4.06 -20.05
CA GLU A 309 -32.87 2.98 -19.70
C GLU A 309 -33.33 3.09 -18.24
N GLU A 310 -33.75 4.29 -17.83
CA GLU A 310 -34.62 4.48 -16.67
C GLU A 310 -35.83 5.31 -17.08
N SER A 311 -36.65 4.73 -17.93
CA SER A 311 -38.05 5.13 -18.10
C SER A 311 -38.79 4.06 -18.95
N ARG A 312 -39.04 2.91 -18.31
CA ARG A 312 -40.25 2.07 -18.66
C ARG A 312 -40.55 1.13 -17.51
#